data_96be75797231af1d61d57dfa5c698598
#
_entry.id   96be75797231af1d61d57dfa5c698598
#
_cell.length_a   1.000
_cell.length_b   1.000
_cell.length_c   1.000
_cell.angle_alpha   90.00
_cell.angle_beta   90.00
_cell.angle_gamma   90.00
#
_symmetry.space_group_name_H-M   'P 1'
#
loop_
_entity.id
_entity.type
_entity.pdbx_description
1 polymer ?
#
loop_
_entity_poly.entity_id
_entity_poly.type
_entity_poly.pdbx_seq_one_letter_code
_entity_poly.pdbx_strand_id
1 'polypeptide(L)'
;MRRIVLDMKGGLLSEAVMQSLSGCNPDFLIYRSSKPEETLALCRTCRANVLVMEVIRQGIWKLSERLKICSAVKQLGWTCKVLLLVDEDADELLASEVRQAVKDQLVDNFIYASVSPTYLAGVIDTL
;
A
#
# COMPACT_ATOMS: atom_id res chain seq x y z
N MET A 1 4.85 8.88 15.45
CA MET A 1 3.72 9.06 14.51
C MET A 1 4.07 8.47 13.17
N ARG A 2 3.23 7.60 12.63
CA ARG A 2 3.45 7.01 11.32
C ARG A 2 2.65 7.74 10.26
N ARG A 3 3.31 8.15 9.21
CA ARG A 3 2.69 8.78 8.05
C ARG A 3 2.49 7.71 6.98
N ILE A 4 1.23 7.49 6.60
CA ILE A 4 0.81 6.40 5.74
C ILE A 4 0.13 6.97 4.52
N VAL A 5 0.54 6.52 3.33
CA VAL A 5 -0.12 6.87 2.08
C VAL A 5 -0.89 5.66 1.58
N LEU A 6 -2.17 5.86 1.26
CA LEU A 6 -3.03 4.84 0.66
C LEU A 6 -3.18 5.14 -0.83
N ASP A 7 -2.90 4.17 -1.67
CA ASP A 7 -3.09 4.24 -3.11
C ASP A 7 -3.98 3.08 -3.54
N MET A 8 -5.29 3.33 -3.59
CA MET A 8 -6.30 2.34 -3.89
C MET A 8 -7.17 2.81 -5.04
N LYS A 9 -7.65 1.87 -5.84
CA LYS A 9 -8.47 2.18 -7.01
C LYS A 9 -9.83 2.79 -6.63
N GLY A 10 -10.48 2.25 -5.61
CA GLY A 10 -11.80 2.71 -5.20
C GLY A 10 -11.73 3.83 -4.16
N GLY A 11 -12.21 5.02 -4.51
CA GLY A 11 -12.19 6.15 -3.58
C GLY A 11 -13.03 5.92 -2.33
N LEU A 12 -14.20 5.30 -2.48
CA LEU A 12 -15.07 5.01 -1.34
C LEU A 12 -14.44 4.01 -0.39
N LEU A 13 -13.85 2.94 -0.92
CA LEU A 13 -13.16 1.93 -0.11
C LEU A 13 -11.94 2.53 0.56
N SER A 14 -11.18 3.32 -0.15
CA SER A 14 -10.00 4.01 0.37
C SER A 14 -10.35 4.92 1.53
N GLU A 15 -11.46 5.66 1.42
CA GLU A 15 -11.94 6.52 2.50
C GLU A 15 -12.36 5.71 3.72
N ALA A 16 -13.07 4.60 3.51
CA ALA A 16 -13.49 3.73 4.59
C ALA A 16 -12.29 3.13 5.33
N VAL A 17 -11.28 2.68 4.58
CA VAL A 17 -10.03 2.15 5.15
C VAL A 17 -9.31 3.23 5.95
N MET A 18 -9.22 4.43 5.42
CA MET A 18 -8.58 5.56 6.10
C MET A 18 -9.24 5.85 7.44
N GLN A 19 -10.57 5.93 7.46
CA GLN A 19 -11.31 6.19 8.69
C GLN A 19 -11.14 5.06 9.71
N SER A 20 -11.17 3.82 9.24
CA SER A 20 -11.00 2.66 10.10
C SER A 20 -9.62 2.60 10.72
N LEU A 21 -8.58 2.85 9.94
CA LEU A 21 -7.20 2.85 10.45
C LEU A 21 -6.98 3.98 11.46
N SER A 22 -7.54 5.15 11.19
CA SER A 22 -7.44 6.28 12.12
C SER A 22 -8.10 5.97 13.45
N GLY A 23 -9.20 5.21 13.42
CA GLY A 23 -9.88 4.76 14.63
C GLY A 23 -9.11 3.69 15.38
N CYS A 24 -8.33 2.85 14.70
CA CYS A 24 -7.54 1.79 15.32
C CYS A 24 -6.30 2.31 16.03
N ASN A 25 -5.66 3.34 15.49
CA ASN A 25 -4.42 3.85 16.06
C ASN A 25 -4.34 5.38 15.87
N PRO A 26 -4.42 6.15 16.95
CA PRO A 26 -4.39 7.61 16.85
C PRO A 26 -3.04 8.18 16.41
N ASP A 27 -1.97 7.36 16.44
CA ASP A 27 -0.65 7.79 15.97
C ASP A 27 -0.50 7.69 14.45
N PHE A 28 -1.48 7.12 13.75
CA PHE A 28 -1.47 7.05 12.30
C PHE A 28 -1.95 8.37 11.70
N LEU A 29 -1.13 8.93 10.82
CA LEU A 29 -1.51 10.08 10.02
C LEU A 29 -1.61 9.60 8.58
N ILE A 30 -2.81 9.62 8.01
CA ILE A 30 -3.12 8.91 6.77
C ILE A 30 -3.48 9.89 5.67
N TYR A 31 -2.86 9.68 4.52
CA TYR A 31 -3.08 10.47 3.30
C TYR A 31 -3.55 9.53 2.20
N ARG A 32 -4.43 10.01 1.32
CA ARG A 32 -4.90 9.24 0.17
C ARG A 32 -4.36 9.83 -1.12
N SER A 33 -3.82 8.99 -1.99
CA SER A 33 -3.44 9.37 -3.33
C SER A 33 -4.67 9.28 -4.25
N SER A 34 -4.92 10.33 -5.02
CA SER A 34 -6.06 10.36 -5.96
C SER A 34 -5.80 9.51 -7.19
N LYS A 35 -4.55 9.41 -7.61
CA LYS A 35 -4.14 8.70 -8.83
C LYS A 35 -2.76 8.09 -8.62
N PRO A 36 -2.48 6.94 -9.26
CA PRO A 36 -1.16 6.32 -9.14
C PRO A 36 0.00 7.22 -9.53
N GLU A 37 -0.17 8.08 -10.55
CA GLU A 37 0.90 8.98 -10.99
C GLU A 37 1.23 10.08 -9.98
N GLU A 38 0.38 10.31 -8.99
CA GLU A 38 0.61 11.31 -7.94
C GLU A 38 1.19 10.70 -6.66
N THR A 39 1.26 9.38 -6.58
CA THR A 39 1.59 8.67 -5.34
C THR A 39 3.01 8.96 -4.88
N LEU A 40 3.98 8.93 -5.78
CA LEU A 40 5.38 9.20 -5.42
C LEU A 40 5.54 10.62 -4.88
N ALA A 41 4.93 11.60 -5.56
CA ALA A 41 5.00 13.00 -5.12
C ALA A 41 4.36 13.18 -3.74
N LEU A 42 3.24 12.49 -3.49
CA LEU A 42 2.59 12.56 -2.18
C LEU A 42 3.45 11.94 -1.09
N CYS A 43 4.06 10.79 -1.35
CA CYS A 43 4.99 10.16 -0.40
C CYS A 43 6.15 11.08 -0.06
N ARG A 44 6.67 11.78 -1.06
CA ARG A 44 7.75 12.74 -0.85
C ARG A 44 7.30 13.94 -0.03
N THR A 45 6.14 14.50 -0.36
CA THR A 45 5.61 15.69 0.29
C THR A 45 5.31 15.45 1.76
N CYS A 46 4.67 14.34 2.10
CA CYS A 46 4.31 14.03 3.49
C CYS A 46 5.39 13.24 4.23
N ARG A 47 6.49 12.87 3.56
CA ARG A 47 7.57 12.04 4.11
C ARG A 47 7.01 10.72 4.65
N ALA A 48 6.32 9.99 3.79
CA ALA A 48 5.62 8.76 4.18
C ALA A 48 6.57 7.72 4.78
N ASN A 49 6.12 7.09 5.84
CA ASN A 49 6.81 5.95 6.47
C ASN A 49 6.34 4.62 5.86
N VAL A 50 5.09 4.58 5.41
CA VAL A 50 4.47 3.39 4.84
C VAL A 50 3.64 3.80 3.63
N LEU A 51 3.77 3.05 2.54
CA LEU A 51 2.93 3.16 1.36
C LEU A 51 2.13 1.87 1.22
N VAL A 52 0.81 1.99 1.22
CA VAL A 52 -0.11 0.87 1.03
C VAL A 52 -0.72 1.00 -0.36
N MET A 53 -0.46 0.04 -1.23
CA MET A 53 -0.94 0.06 -2.61
C MET A 53 -1.80 -1.16 -2.92
N GLU A 54 -2.98 -0.91 -3.48
CA GLU A 54 -3.82 -1.98 -4.00
C GLU A 54 -3.27 -2.48 -5.34
N VAL A 55 -3.25 -3.79 -5.53
CA VAL A 55 -2.82 -4.44 -6.78
C VAL A 55 -4.02 -5.13 -7.40
N ILE A 56 -4.27 -4.84 -8.67
CA ILE A 56 -5.26 -5.56 -9.47
C ILE A 56 -4.59 -6.06 -10.74
N ARG A 57 -5.29 -6.90 -11.48
CA ARG A 57 -4.71 -7.60 -12.61
C ARG A 57 -4.39 -6.69 -13.80
N GLN A 58 -5.16 -5.62 -13.98
CA GLN A 58 -5.10 -4.81 -15.20
C GLN A 58 -4.97 -3.32 -14.88
N GLY A 59 -4.55 -2.56 -15.89
CA GLY A 59 -4.49 -1.13 -15.82
C GLY A 59 -3.28 -0.60 -15.06
N ILE A 60 -3.39 0.64 -14.62
CA ILE A 60 -2.29 1.33 -13.94
C ILE A 60 -2.08 0.85 -12.51
N TRP A 61 -2.96 -0.04 -11.99
CA TRP A 61 -2.83 -0.65 -10.66
C TRP A 61 -2.23 -2.06 -10.72
N LYS A 62 -1.80 -2.52 -11.91
CA LYS A 62 -1.21 -3.86 -12.03
C LYS A 62 0.16 -3.92 -11.36
N LEU A 63 0.59 -5.12 -11.01
CA LEU A 63 1.81 -5.33 -10.24
C LEU A 63 3.03 -4.66 -10.87
N SER A 64 3.24 -4.79 -12.19
CA SER A 64 4.40 -4.19 -12.85
C SER A 64 4.46 -2.68 -12.68
N GLU A 65 3.31 -2.01 -12.72
CA GLU A 65 3.24 -0.57 -12.50
C GLU A 65 3.48 -0.21 -11.03
N ARG A 66 2.94 -1.03 -10.11
CA ARG A 66 3.17 -0.84 -8.68
C ARG A 66 4.64 -1.00 -8.30
N LEU A 67 5.33 -1.95 -8.94
CA LEU A 67 6.75 -2.17 -8.67
C LEU A 67 7.60 -0.99 -9.15
N LYS A 68 7.20 -0.31 -10.21
CA LYS A 68 7.88 0.93 -10.63
C LYS A 68 7.78 2.01 -9.57
N ILE A 69 6.59 2.20 -9.01
CA ILE A 69 6.37 3.17 -7.92
C ILE A 69 7.19 2.77 -6.71
N CYS A 70 7.18 1.49 -6.35
CA CYS A 70 7.93 0.97 -5.21
C CYS A 70 9.43 1.23 -5.37
N SER A 71 9.98 0.97 -6.56
CA SER A 71 11.39 1.21 -6.85
C SER A 71 11.75 2.69 -6.64
N ALA A 72 10.90 3.60 -7.10
CA ALA A 72 11.11 5.03 -6.91
C ALA A 72 11.02 5.43 -5.44
N VAL A 73 10.05 4.87 -4.71
CA VAL A 73 9.86 5.14 -3.28
C VAL A 73 11.06 4.67 -2.47
N LYS A 74 11.66 3.52 -2.84
CA LYS A 74 12.84 3.00 -2.15
C LYS A 74 14.07 3.88 -2.33
N GLN A 75 14.05 4.80 -3.28
CA GLN A 75 15.16 5.74 -3.51
C GLN A 75 14.96 7.09 -2.81
N LEU A 76 13.89 7.24 -2.02
CA LEU A 76 13.71 8.44 -1.21
C LEU A 76 14.80 8.52 -0.13
N GLY A 77 15.04 9.70 0.39
CA GLY A 77 16.10 9.92 1.37
C GLY A 77 15.83 9.38 2.77
N TRP A 78 14.75 8.61 2.95
CA TRP A 78 14.38 7.97 4.22
C TRP A 78 13.72 6.63 3.94
N THR A 79 13.54 5.82 4.99
CA THR A 79 12.90 4.51 4.85
C THR A 79 11.39 4.66 4.73
N CYS A 80 10.84 4.16 3.61
CA CYS A 80 9.41 4.03 3.39
C CYS A 80 9.10 2.58 3.06
N LYS A 81 8.34 1.92 3.93
CA LYS A 81 7.96 0.52 3.72
C LYS A 81 6.77 0.43 2.78
N VAL A 82 6.74 -0.60 1.95
CA VAL A 82 5.66 -0.80 0.98
C VAL A 82 4.89 -2.06 1.29
N LEU A 83 3.58 -1.92 1.44
CA LEU A 83 2.64 -3.01 1.68
C LEU A 83 1.67 -3.07 0.50
N LEU A 84 1.53 -4.24 -0.10
CA LEU A 84 0.57 -4.46 -1.18
C LEU A 84 -0.71 -5.06 -0.64
N LEU A 85 -1.86 -4.57 -1.13
CA LEU A 85 -3.17 -5.15 -0.85
C LEU A 85 -3.63 -5.90 -2.10
N VAL A 86 -3.95 -7.18 -1.94
CA VAL A 86 -4.39 -8.04 -3.05
C VAL A 86 -5.80 -8.52 -2.75
N ASP A 87 -6.69 -8.47 -3.76
CA ASP A 87 -8.04 -8.98 -3.61
C ASP A 87 -7.96 -10.49 -3.30
N GLU A 88 -8.74 -10.94 -2.32
CA GLU A 88 -8.82 -12.36 -1.97
C GLU A 88 -9.30 -13.22 -3.15
N ASP A 89 -10.13 -12.64 -4.01
CA ASP A 89 -10.63 -13.31 -5.21
C ASP A 89 -9.66 -13.21 -6.41
N ALA A 90 -8.48 -12.63 -6.21
CA ALA A 90 -7.46 -12.56 -7.24
C ALA A 90 -7.06 -13.98 -7.67
N ASP A 91 -6.75 -14.14 -8.96
CA ASP A 91 -6.33 -15.45 -9.47
C ASP A 91 -4.99 -15.88 -8.85
N GLU A 92 -4.72 -17.17 -8.91
CA GLU A 92 -3.50 -17.76 -8.35
C GLU A 92 -2.24 -17.20 -8.99
N LEU A 93 -2.31 -16.82 -10.27
CA LEU A 93 -1.16 -16.26 -10.95
C LEU A 93 -0.76 -14.92 -10.33
N LEU A 94 -1.72 -14.02 -10.10
CA LEU A 94 -1.44 -12.73 -9.48
C LEU A 94 -0.93 -12.92 -8.06
N ALA A 95 -1.56 -13.78 -7.28
CA ALA A 95 -1.13 -14.06 -5.91
C ALA A 95 0.30 -14.60 -5.89
N SER A 96 0.63 -15.49 -6.82
CA SER A 96 1.97 -16.06 -6.94
C SER A 96 3.01 -15.00 -7.29
N GLU A 97 2.67 -14.09 -8.22
CA GLU A 97 3.56 -13.01 -8.62
C GLU A 97 3.82 -12.05 -7.47
N VAL A 98 2.80 -11.74 -6.68
CA VAL A 98 2.94 -10.86 -5.52
C VAL A 98 3.82 -11.53 -4.45
N ARG A 99 3.60 -12.81 -4.17
CA ARG A 99 4.45 -13.56 -3.22
C ARG A 99 5.90 -13.55 -3.67
N GLN A 100 6.14 -13.71 -4.98
CA GLN A 100 7.50 -13.68 -5.52
C GLN A 100 8.14 -12.30 -5.34
N ALA A 101 7.37 -11.22 -5.53
CA ALA A 101 7.88 -9.87 -5.32
C ALA A 101 8.32 -9.65 -3.87
N VAL A 102 7.60 -10.22 -2.91
CA VAL A 102 8.01 -10.16 -1.49
C VAL A 102 9.29 -10.95 -1.27
N LYS A 103 9.39 -12.16 -1.83
CA LYS A 103 10.60 -12.98 -1.72
C LYS A 103 11.82 -12.29 -2.32
N ASP A 104 11.63 -11.60 -3.43
CA ASP A 104 12.70 -10.87 -4.11
C ASP A 104 13.02 -9.54 -3.46
N GLN A 105 12.35 -9.23 -2.35
CA GLN A 105 12.54 -8.00 -1.57
C GLN A 105 12.25 -6.73 -2.36
N LEU A 106 11.39 -6.84 -3.38
CA LEU A 106 10.93 -5.68 -4.15
C LEU A 106 9.89 -4.87 -3.39
N VAL A 107 9.10 -5.54 -2.55
CA VAL A 107 8.17 -4.91 -1.61
C VAL A 107 8.37 -5.55 -0.23
N ASP A 108 7.88 -4.89 0.81
CA ASP A 108 8.15 -5.33 2.17
C ASP A 108 7.19 -6.43 2.63
N ASN A 109 5.94 -6.37 2.20
CA ASN A 109 4.95 -7.39 2.54
C ASN A 109 3.71 -7.24 1.67
N PHE A 110 2.80 -8.22 1.76
CA PHE A 110 1.48 -8.12 1.15
C PHE A 110 0.44 -8.75 2.09
N ILE A 111 -0.81 -8.32 1.95
CA ILE A 111 -1.94 -8.95 2.63
C ILE A 111 -3.14 -8.94 1.68
N TYR A 112 -4.15 -9.77 1.99
CA TYR A 112 -5.40 -9.75 1.25
C TYR A 112 -6.27 -8.59 1.75
N ALA A 113 -6.95 -7.94 0.82
CA ALA A 113 -7.75 -6.74 1.10
C ALA A 113 -8.96 -7.03 1.99
N SER A 114 -9.35 -8.29 2.12
CA SER A 114 -10.49 -8.71 2.94
C SER A 114 -10.21 -8.74 4.44
N VAL A 115 -8.96 -8.52 4.86
CA VAL A 115 -8.62 -8.54 6.29
C VAL A 115 -9.30 -7.39 7.03
N SER A 116 -9.47 -7.54 8.34
CA SER A 116 -10.06 -6.51 9.16
C SER A 116 -9.16 -5.28 9.26
N PRO A 117 -9.73 -4.09 9.50
CA PRO A 117 -8.91 -2.89 9.74
C PRO A 117 -7.95 -3.05 10.92
N THR A 118 -8.34 -3.78 11.96
CA THR A 118 -7.48 -4.04 13.10
C THR A 118 -6.25 -4.86 12.70
N TYR A 119 -6.45 -5.88 11.87
CA TYR A 119 -5.35 -6.69 11.36
C TYR A 119 -4.42 -5.85 10.47
N LEU A 120 -5.00 -5.06 9.58
CA LEU A 120 -4.22 -4.17 8.71
C LEU A 120 -3.38 -3.18 9.53
N ALA A 121 -3.99 -2.58 10.55
CA ALA A 121 -3.29 -1.66 11.44
C ALA A 121 -2.11 -2.36 12.14
N GLY A 122 -2.31 -3.59 12.59
CA GLY A 122 -1.25 -4.38 13.22
C GLY A 122 -0.11 -4.68 12.27
N VAL A 123 -0.41 -5.04 11.03
CA VAL A 123 0.63 -5.28 10.02
C VAL A 123 1.43 -4.01 9.74
N ILE A 124 0.75 -2.89 9.55
CA ILE A 124 1.40 -1.59 9.32
C ILE A 124 2.33 -1.25 10.50
N ASP A 125 1.88 -1.50 11.71
CA ASP A 125 2.64 -1.18 12.91
C ASP A 125 3.93 -2.01 13.04
N THR A 126 3.97 -3.19 12.41
CA THR A 126 5.15 -4.07 12.43
C THR A 126 6.16 -3.79 11.32
N LEU A 127 5.80 -2.95 10.36
CA LEU A 127 6.70 -2.65 9.22
C LEU A 127 7.90 -1.79 9.60
#